data_0da7fe3b8afd43048a6e24c633c65ff7
#
_entry.id   0da7fe3b8afd43048a6e24c633c65ff7
#
_cell.length_a   1.000
_cell.length_b   1.000
_cell.length_c   1.000
_cell.angle_alpha   90.00
_cell.angle_beta   90.00
_cell.angle_gamma   90.00
#
_symmetry.space_group_name_H-M   'P 1'
#
loop_
_entity.id
_entity.type
_entity.pdbx_description
1 polymer ?
#
loop_
_entity_poly.entity_id
_entity_poly.type
_entity_poly.pdbx_seq_one_letter_code
_entity_poly.pdbx_strand_id
1 'polypeptide(L)'
;KIRSLTKYLAQMGMESNGKTNDSDNNKTKFSTCPLIWGGYGPDAQHSVFQWLLQGTDYSACDFIGVKEEKGISDSYQMLLAQITALSVGETNEELNYKSVEGNNPISLLQLNDLSPASLGYLLAFYEHKVFVESRIYDINSFDQWGVQLGKKLTIRSSEEKDFMRKY
;
A
#
# COMPACT_ATOMS: atom_id res chain seq x y z
N LYS A 1 3.81 11.11 12.65
CA LYS A 1 4.91 10.39 13.29
C LYS A 1 5.19 9.03 12.65
N ILE A 2 4.25 8.45 11.88
CA ILE A 2 4.41 7.17 11.16
C ILE A 2 4.55 7.38 9.63
N ARG A 3 5.17 8.48 9.20
CA ARG A 3 5.30 8.83 7.77
C ARG A 3 6.02 7.78 6.91
N SER A 4 6.89 6.98 7.53
CA SER A 4 7.61 5.91 6.84
C SER A 4 6.84 4.59 6.77
N LEU A 5 5.67 4.49 7.39
CA LEU A 5 4.89 3.26 7.44
C LEU A 5 4.54 2.76 6.04
N THR A 6 4.10 3.64 5.14
CA THR A 6 3.74 3.25 3.76
C THR A 6 4.92 2.62 3.02
N LYS A 7 6.14 3.15 3.19
CA LYS A 7 7.35 2.57 2.57
C LYS A 7 7.64 1.17 3.13
N TYR A 8 7.48 1.00 4.44
CA TYR A 8 7.64 -0.30 5.09
C TYR A 8 6.60 -1.30 4.59
N LEU A 9 5.32 -0.91 4.53
CA LEU A 9 4.24 -1.77 4.05
C LEU A 9 4.41 -2.13 2.58
N ALA A 10 4.84 -1.17 1.75
CA ALA A 10 5.14 -1.41 0.34
C ALA A 10 6.25 -2.45 0.17
N GLN A 11 7.35 -2.31 0.89
CA GLN A 11 8.42 -3.30 0.87
C GLN A 11 7.91 -4.65 1.37
N MET A 12 7.31 -4.70 2.55
CA MET A 12 6.83 -5.94 3.16
C MET A 12 5.82 -6.66 2.26
N GLY A 13 4.81 -5.98 1.75
CA GLY A 13 3.76 -6.60 0.93
C GLY A 13 4.26 -6.99 -0.46
N MET A 14 4.86 -6.05 -1.20
CA MET A 14 5.25 -6.29 -2.59
C MET A 14 6.44 -7.24 -2.71
N GLU A 15 7.42 -7.15 -1.82
CA GLU A 15 8.57 -8.05 -1.82
C GLU A 15 8.17 -9.47 -1.40
N SER A 16 7.26 -9.59 -0.43
CA SER A 16 6.78 -10.90 0.03
C SER A 16 5.82 -11.56 -0.94
N ASN A 17 4.76 -10.85 -1.37
CA ASN A 17 3.66 -11.44 -2.13
C ASN A 17 3.70 -11.17 -3.63
N GLY A 18 4.62 -10.35 -4.13
CA GLY A 18 4.81 -10.12 -5.56
C GLY A 18 5.45 -11.33 -6.25
N LYS A 19 4.69 -12.39 -6.47
CA LYS A 19 5.13 -13.67 -7.04
C LYS A 19 4.38 -14.00 -8.32
N THR A 20 5.06 -14.68 -9.22
CA THR A 20 4.48 -15.17 -10.48
C THR A 20 4.08 -16.62 -10.43
N ASN A 21 4.57 -17.36 -9.44
CA ASN A 21 4.37 -18.80 -9.30
C ASN A 21 3.79 -19.13 -7.92
N ASP A 22 2.96 -20.16 -7.87
CA ASP A 22 2.46 -20.79 -6.65
C ASP A 22 3.53 -21.69 -5.98
N SER A 23 3.17 -22.32 -4.87
CA SER A 23 4.06 -23.22 -4.11
C SER A 23 4.45 -24.48 -4.89
N ASP A 24 3.65 -24.89 -5.86
CA ASP A 24 3.92 -26.02 -6.76
C ASP A 24 4.68 -25.61 -8.03
N ASN A 25 5.17 -24.36 -8.09
CA ASN A 25 5.91 -23.80 -9.22
C ASN A 25 5.07 -23.64 -10.52
N ASN A 26 3.75 -23.60 -10.43
CA ASN A 26 2.87 -23.25 -11.53
C ASN A 26 2.67 -21.74 -11.59
N LYS A 27 2.44 -21.19 -12.79
CA LYS A 27 2.08 -19.77 -12.92
C LYS A 27 0.75 -19.49 -12.25
N THR A 28 0.71 -18.44 -11.42
CA THR A 28 -0.53 -17.95 -10.83
C THR A 28 -1.47 -17.41 -11.92
N LYS A 29 -2.78 -17.60 -11.71
CA LYS A 29 -3.84 -17.15 -12.64
C LYS A 29 -4.39 -15.75 -12.29
N PHE A 30 -3.88 -15.15 -11.23
CA PHE A 30 -4.35 -13.88 -10.67
C PHE A 30 -3.17 -13.06 -10.13
N SER A 31 -3.41 -11.80 -9.86
CA SER A 31 -2.43 -10.93 -9.23
C SER A 31 -2.28 -11.29 -7.75
N THR A 32 -1.06 -11.59 -7.32
CA THR A 32 -0.76 -12.03 -5.95
C THR A 32 -0.46 -10.88 -4.99
N CYS A 33 -0.18 -9.68 -5.52
CA CYS A 33 0.06 -8.50 -4.74
C CYS A 33 -0.37 -7.25 -5.52
N PRO A 34 -1.12 -6.32 -4.90
CA PRO A 34 -1.36 -5.01 -5.48
C PRO A 34 -0.10 -4.14 -5.42
N LEU A 35 -0.06 -3.09 -6.22
CA LEU A 35 0.89 -2.01 -6.02
C LEU A 35 0.50 -1.25 -4.74
N ILE A 36 1.39 -1.28 -3.74
CA ILE A 36 1.16 -0.62 -2.45
C ILE A 36 1.86 0.74 -2.46
N TRP A 37 1.09 1.80 -2.28
CA TRP A 37 1.56 3.16 -2.18
C TRP A 37 0.66 3.96 -1.22
N GLY A 38 1.08 5.15 -0.86
CA GLY A 38 0.31 6.03 0.01
C GLY A 38 1.21 7.01 0.74
N GLY A 39 0.65 7.71 1.71
CA GLY A 39 1.36 8.72 2.45
C GLY A 39 0.58 9.29 3.62
N TYR A 40 1.08 10.38 4.16
CA TYR A 40 0.39 11.16 5.17
C TYR A 40 -0.82 11.86 4.54
N GLY A 41 -2.01 11.71 5.14
CA GLY A 41 -3.28 12.15 4.58
C GLY A 41 -3.30 13.57 4.03
N PRO A 42 -2.87 14.62 4.79
CA PRO A 42 -2.79 15.98 4.28
C PRO A 42 -1.91 16.15 3.04
N ASP A 43 -0.77 15.45 2.95
CA ASP A 43 0.10 15.47 1.76
C ASP A 43 -0.55 14.73 0.58
N ALA A 44 -1.24 13.62 0.87
CA ALA A 44 -1.94 12.81 -0.12
C ALA A 44 -3.13 13.55 -0.74
N GLN A 45 -3.82 14.42 0.00
CA GLN A 45 -4.96 15.19 -0.47
C GLN A 45 -4.62 16.04 -1.71
N HIS A 46 -3.40 16.56 -1.78
CA HIS A 46 -2.94 17.39 -2.90
C HIS A 46 -2.21 16.60 -4.00
N SER A 47 -2.26 15.27 -3.94
CA SER A 47 -1.58 14.43 -4.94
C SER A 47 -2.48 13.34 -5.51
N VAL A 48 -3.05 12.49 -4.68
CA VAL A 48 -3.70 11.25 -5.13
C VAL A 48 -5.22 11.24 -5.01
N PHE A 49 -5.80 12.12 -4.18
CA PHE A 49 -7.25 12.09 -3.95
C PHE A 49 -8.07 12.47 -5.18
N GLN A 50 -7.58 13.33 -6.07
CA GLN A 50 -8.28 13.59 -7.32
C GLN A 50 -8.45 12.31 -8.16
N TRP A 51 -7.39 11.48 -8.22
CA TRP A 51 -7.43 10.21 -8.93
C TRP A 51 -8.29 9.16 -8.20
N LEU A 52 -8.22 9.11 -6.88
CA LEU A 52 -9.05 8.18 -6.08
C LEU A 52 -10.55 8.49 -6.19
N LEU A 53 -10.92 9.78 -6.29
CA LEU A 53 -12.32 10.21 -6.29
C LEU A 53 -12.95 10.22 -7.68
N GLN A 54 -12.17 10.54 -8.73
CA GLN A 54 -12.69 10.72 -10.09
C GLN A 54 -11.80 10.07 -11.17
N GLY A 55 -10.85 9.23 -10.80
CA GLY A 55 -10.07 8.43 -11.75
C GLY A 55 -10.92 7.32 -12.38
N THR A 56 -10.37 6.71 -13.42
CA THR A 56 -11.05 5.61 -14.17
C THR A 56 -10.84 4.23 -13.55
N ASP A 57 -9.96 4.12 -12.56
CA ASP A 57 -9.63 2.87 -11.90
C ASP A 57 -9.97 2.92 -10.41
N TYR A 58 -10.35 1.78 -9.85
CA TYR A 58 -10.62 1.63 -8.42
C TYR A 58 -9.38 1.19 -7.66
N SER A 59 -9.22 1.72 -6.44
CA SER A 59 -8.17 1.29 -5.52
C SER A 59 -8.75 1.00 -4.15
N ALA A 60 -8.41 -0.15 -3.58
CA ALA A 60 -8.70 -0.42 -2.18
C ALA A 60 -7.82 0.47 -1.29
N CYS A 61 -8.42 1.10 -0.27
CA CYS A 61 -7.74 2.05 0.60
C CYS A 61 -7.79 1.61 2.06
N ASP A 62 -6.62 1.44 2.68
CA ASP A 62 -6.50 1.31 4.13
C ASP A 62 -6.23 2.69 4.74
N PHE A 63 -7.16 3.19 5.53
CA PHE A 63 -7.01 4.42 6.31
C PHE A 63 -6.57 4.10 7.73
N ILE A 64 -5.54 4.77 8.21
CA ILE A 64 -5.03 4.60 9.57
C ILE A 64 -5.24 5.90 10.32
N GLY A 65 -6.19 5.90 11.26
CA GLY A 65 -6.54 7.03 12.10
C GLY A 65 -6.09 6.84 13.53
N VAL A 66 -5.75 7.94 14.20
CA VAL A 66 -5.42 7.94 15.62
C VAL A 66 -6.46 8.77 16.36
N LYS A 67 -7.14 8.15 17.32
CA LYS A 67 -8.11 8.83 18.18
C LYS A 67 -7.35 9.62 19.24
N GLU A 68 -7.63 10.88 19.37
CA GLU A 68 -7.05 11.72 20.42
C GLU A 68 -7.94 11.74 21.66
N GLU A 69 -7.35 11.69 22.85
CA GLU A 69 -8.07 11.70 24.13
C GLU A 69 -8.90 12.98 24.37
N LYS A 70 -8.49 14.08 23.72
CA LYS A 70 -9.09 15.43 23.90
C LYS A 70 -10.23 15.75 22.92
N GLY A 71 -10.72 14.78 22.17
CA GLY A 71 -11.76 14.96 21.18
C GLY A 71 -11.31 14.59 19.76
N ILE A 72 -12.13 14.98 18.78
CA ILE A 72 -11.84 14.72 17.36
C ILE A 72 -10.97 15.88 16.84
N SER A 73 -9.72 15.60 16.49
CA SER A 73 -8.84 16.59 15.87
C SER A 73 -9.27 16.90 14.42
N ASP A 74 -8.89 18.07 13.91
CA ASP A 74 -9.19 18.47 12.53
C ASP A 74 -8.68 17.46 11.53
N SER A 75 -7.49 16.88 11.77
CA SER A 75 -6.92 15.84 10.90
C SER A 75 -7.72 14.53 10.91
N TYR A 76 -8.33 14.17 12.03
CA TYR A 76 -9.21 13.00 12.11
C TYR A 76 -10.57 13.28 11.44
N GLN A 77 -11.11 14.50 11.58
CA GLN A 77 -12.31 14.90 10.83
C GLN A 77 -12.08 14.87 9.32
N MET A 78 -10.94 15.39 8.85
CA MET A 78 -10.56 15.31 7.44
C MET A 78 -10.46 13.86 6.96
N LEU A 79 -9.89 12.96 7.75
CA LEU A 79 -9.80 11.52 7.44
C LEU A 79 -11.21 10.94 7.27
N LEU A 80 -12.13 11.19 8.17
CA LEU A 80 -13.52 10.72 8.06
C LEU A 80 -14.24 11.31 6.85
N ALA A 81 -14.04 12.60 6.55
CA ALA A 81 -14.61 13.23 5.36
C ALA A 81 -14.10 12.58 4.06
N GLN A 82 -12.81 12.28 3.98
CA GLN A 82 -12.23 11.58 2.82
C GLN A 82 -12.76 10.15 2.67
N ILE A 83 -12.91 9.42 3.78
CA ILE A 83 -13.53 8.11 3.79
C ILE A 83 -14.96 8.19 3.27
N THR A 84 -15.74 9.16 3.73
CA THR A 84 -17.13 9.36 3.29
C THR A 84 -17.19 9.69 1.80
N ALA A 85 -16.36 10.60 1.31
CA ALA A 85 -16.31 10.94 -0.11
C ALA A 85 -15.99 9.74 -1.00
N LEU A 86 -15.03 8.90 -0.59
CA LEU A 86 -14.64 7.71 -1.34
C LEU A 86 -15.66 6.56 -1.25
N SER A 87 -16.36 6.41 -0.13
CA SER A 87 -17.32 5.31 0.06
C SER A 87 -18.72 5.63 -0.42
N VAL A 88 -19.19 6.86 -0.17
CA VAL A 88 -20.56 7.28 -0.49
C VAL A 88 -20.61 8.04 -1.81
N GLY A 89 -19.65 8.92 -2.05
CA GLY A 89 -19.66 9.82 -3.21
C GLY A 89 -20.67 10.95 -3.09
N GLU A 90 -20.84 11.68 -4.17
CA GLU A 90 -21.85 12.74 -4.31
C GLU A 90 -22.20 12.91 -5.78
N THR A 91 -23.49 12.94 -6.10
CA THR A 91 -24.00 13.17 -7.46
C THR A 91 -24.33 14.64 -7.65
N ASN A 92 -23.81 15.24 -8.73
CA ASN A 92 -24.22 16.58 -9.16
C ASN A 92 -25.09 16.44 -10.42
N GLU A 93 -26.38 16.74 -10.29
CA GLU A 93 -27.37 16.56 -11.37
C GLU A 93 -27.19 17.54 -12.54
N GLU A 94 -26.61 18.71 -12.30
CA GLU A 94 -26.41 19.73 -13.33
C GLU A 94 -25.10 19.56 -14.09
N LEU A 95 -24.04 19.10 -13.41
CA LEU A 95 -22.67 19.08 -13.91
C LEU A 95 -22.01 17.73 -13.58
N ASN A 96 -22.21 16.73 -14.42
CA ASN A 96 -21.69 15.37 -14.21
C ASN A 96 -20.19 15.31 -13.87
N TYR A 97 -19.37 16.22 -14.41
CA TYR A 97 -17.92 16.26 -14.13
C TYR A 97 -17.60 16.66 -12.67
N LYS A 98 -18.58 17.13 -11.89
CA LYS A 98 -18.45 17.38 -10.46
C LYS A 98 -18.89 16.22 -9.59
N SER A 99 -19.49 15.19 -10.18
CA SER A 99 -19.92 14.00 -9.45
C SER A 99 -18.72 13.15 -9.01
N VAL A 100 -18.88 12.51 -7.87
CA VAL A 100 -17.96 11.50 -7.32
C VAL A 100 -18.78 10.24 -7.11
N GLU A 101 -18.41 9.14 -7.74
CA GLU A 101 -19.20 7.91 -7.71
C GLU A 101 -19.26 7.25 -6.33
N GLY A 102 -18.18 7.34 -5.58
CA GLY A 102 -18.05 6.59 -4.32
C GLY A 102 -17.79 5.10 -4.55
N ASN A 103 -18.27 4.27 -3.64
CA ASN A 103 -18.19 2.80 -3.68
C ASN A 103 -16.76 2.22 -3.75
N ASN A 104 -15.74 2.98 -3.34
CA ASN A 104 -14.38 2.46 -3.22
C ASN A 104 -14.28 1.50 -2.03
N PRO A 105 -13.57 0.37 -2.15
CA PRO A 105 -13.30 -0.52 -1.03
C PRO A 105 -12.40 0.16 0.01
N ILE A 106 -12.89 0.27 1.25
CA ILE A 106 -12.18 1.01 2.31
C ILE A 106 -12.12 0.19 3.59
N SER A 107 -10.96 0.22 4.23
CA SER A 107 -10.76 -0.22 5.60
C SER A 107 -10.30 0.95 6.47
N LEU A 108 -10.86 1.10 7.66
CA LEU A 108 -10.40 2.05 8.67
C LEU A 108 -9.79 1.31 9.85
N LEU A 109 -8.48 1.45 10.03
CA LEU A 109 -7.76 1.00 11.21
C LEU A 109 -7.65 2.16 12.20
N GLN A 110 -8.36 2.05 13.30
CA GLN A 110 -8.38 3.09 14.33
C GLN A 110 -7.47 2.70 15.49
N LEU A 111 -6.44 3.50 15.74
CA LEU A 111 -5.57 3.37 16.89
C LEU A 111 -6.05 4.30 18.01
N ASN A 112 -5.97 3.85 19.26
CA ASN A 112 -6.29 4.68 20.40
C ASN A 112 -5.22 5.75 20.69
N ASP A 113 -3.96 5.42 20.38
CA ASP A 113 -2.81 6.28 20.57
C ASP A 113 -1.65 5.91 19.62
N LEU A 114 -0.54 6.64 19.69
CA LEU A 114 0.72 6.33 19.00
C LEU A 114 1.80 5.84 19.99
N SER A 115 1.41 5.00 20.93
CA SER A 115 2.36 4.31 21.81
C SER A 115 3.19 3.26 21.06
N PRO A 116 4.35 2.84 21.59
CA PRO A 116 5.09 1.72 21.03
C PRO A 116 4.27 0.43 20.92
N ALA A 117 3.35 0.19 21.86
CA ALA A 117 2.45 -0.96 21.84
C ALA A 117 1.47 -0.88 20.66
N SER A 118 0.77 0.26 20.49
CA SER A 118 -0.15 0.47 19.36
C SER A 118 0.56 0.35 18.01
N LEU A 119 1.78 0.85 17.90
CA LEU A 119 2.59 0.67 16.71
C LEU A 119 2.96 -0.80 16.49
N GLY A 120 3.36 -1.52 17.55
CA GLY A 120 3.65 -2.95 17.49
C GLY A 120 2.46 -3.77 16.99
N TYR A 121 1.25 -3.50 17.50
CA TYR A 121 0.03 -4.14 17.03
C TYR A 121 -0.26 -3.84 15.55
N LEU A 122 -0.07 -2.60 15.12
CA LEU A 122 -0.28 -2.22 13.72
C LEU A 122 0.69 -2.94 12.78
N LEU A 123 1.96 -3.03 13.14
CA LEU A 123 2.96 -3.76 12.36
C LEU A 123 2.63 -5.25 12.29
N ALA A 124 2.35 -5.88 13.43
CA ALA A 124 1.97 -7.30 13.50
C ALA A 124 0.68 -7.59 12.70
N PHE A 125 -0.29 -6.68 12.72
CA PHE A 125 -1.50 -6.82 11.90
C PHE A 125 -1.15 -6.94 10.41
N TYR A 126 -0.31 -6.05 9.88
CA TYR A 126 0.08 -6.10 8.47
C TYR A 126 1.01 -7.27 8.13
N GLU A 127 1.89 -7.68 9.05
CA GLU A 127 2.69 -8.91 8.89
C GLU A 127 1.81 -10.14 8.77
N HIS A 128 0.80 -10.27 9.65
CA HIS A 128 -0.18 -11.36 9.57
C HIS A 128 -1.04 -11.27 8.30
N LYS A 129 -1.44 -10.07 7.88
CA LYS A 129 -2.18 -9.87 6.61
C LYS A 129 -1.39 -10.43 5.43
N VAL A 130 -0.13 -10.05 5.29
CA VAL A 130 0.75 -10.54 4.20
C VAL A 130 0.92 -12.06 4.27
N PHE A 131 1.10 -12.63 5.45
CA PHE A 131 1.19 -14.07 5.64
C PHE A 131 -0.11 -14.79 5.25
N VAL A 132 -1.26 -14.30 5.69
CA VAL A 132 -2.57 -14.90 5.35
C VAL A 132 -2.83 -14.81 3.85
N GLU A 133 -2.56 -13.65 3.23
CA GLU A 133 -2.66 -13.49 1.78
C GLU A 133 -1.79 -14.51 1.04
N SER A 134 -0.56 -14.74 1.50
CA SER A 134 0.33 -15.74 0.89
C SER A 134 -0.24 -17.16 0.94
N ARG A 135 -0.93 -17.49 2.02
CA ARG A 135 -1.59 -18.80 2.17
C ARG A 135 -2.84 -18.93 1.30
N ILE A 136 -3.61 -17.83 1.15
CA ILE A 136 -4.77 -17.78 0.26
C ILE A 136 -4.33 -17.92 -1.21
N TYR A 137 -3.22 -17.27 -1.58
CA TYR A 137 -2.68 -17.30 -2.94
C TYR A 137 -1.79 -18.51 -3.22
N ASP A 138 -1.52 -19.33 -2.21
CA ASP A 138 -0.62 -20.49 -2.26
C ASP A 138 0.76 -20.14 -2.82
N ILE A 139 1.37 -19.05 -2.29
CA ILE A 139 2.69 -18.58 -2.69
C ILE A 139 3.68 -18.60 -1.53
N ASN A 140 4.99 -18.63 -1.84
CA ASN A 140 6.03 -18.47 -0.83
C ASN A 140 6.41 -16.99 -0.64
N SER A 141 6.03 -16.39 0.50
CA SER A 141 6.37 -15.00 0.85
C SER A 141 7.79 -14.82 1.39
N PHE A 142 8.52 -15.91 1.68
CA PHE A 142 9.80 -15.86 2.39
C PHE A 142 11.02 -15.95 1.48
N ASP A 143 10.84 -15.73 0.17
CA ASP A 143 11.94 -15.61 -0.79
C ASP A 143 11.83 -14.35 -1.64
N GLN A 144 12.95 -13.90 -2.22
CA GLN A 144 13.03 -12.68 -3.03
C GLN A 144 13.93 -12.90 -4.25
N TRP A 145 13.70 -13.97 -5.02
CA TRP A 145 14.51 -14.32 -6.18
C TRP A 145 14.57 -13.23 -7.25
N GLY A 146 13.51 -12.45 -7.41
CA GLY A 146 13.44 -11.36 -8.38
C GLY A 146 14.52 -10.29 -8.17
N VAL A 147 14.80 -9.88 -6.92
CA VAL A 147 15.82 -8.87 -6.63
C VAL A 147 17.25 -9.41 -6.73
N GLN A 148 17.44 -10.74 -6.72
CA GLN A 148 18.75 -11.37 -6.87
C GLN A 148 19.33 -11.16 -8.27
N LEU A 149 18.50 -11.11 -9.30
CA LEU A 149 18.97 -10.90 -10.67
C LEU A 149 19.67 -9.53 -10.82
N GLY A 150 19.09 -8.47 -10.28
CA GLY A 150 19.71 -7.14 -10.32
C GLY A 150 21.08 -7.12 -9.66
N LYS A 151 21.24 -7.78 -8.50
CA LYS A 151 22.54 -7.92 -7.82
C LYS A 151 23.57 -8.65 -8.67
N LYS A 152 23.19 -9.79 -9.29
CA LYS A 152 24.07 -10.55 -10.17
C LYS A 152 24.52 -9.75 -11.38
N LEU A 153 23.62 -8.99 -12.01
CA LEU A 153 23.95 -8.14 -13.16
C LEU A 153 24.89 -6.98 -12.78
N THR A 154 24.73 -6.41 -11.59
CA THR A 154 25.64 -5.37 -11.09
C THR A 154 27.06 -5.88 -10.90
N ILE A 155 27.22 -7.09 -10.36
CA ILE A 155 28.55 -7.72 -10.18
C ILE A 155 29.19 -7.97 -11.55
N ARG A 156 28.47 -8.57 -12.50
CA ARG A 156 28.99 -8.80 -13.85
C ARG A 156 29.44 -7.52 -14.55
N SER A 157 28.62 -6.45 -14.48
CA SER A 157 28.99 -5.17 -15.11
C SER A 157 30.20 -4.50 -14.45
N SER A 158 30.47 -4.72 -13.15
CA SER A 158 31.66 -4.22 -12.50
C SER A 158 32.92 -5.02 -12.92
N GLU A 159 32.82 -6.34 -13.04
CA GLU A 159 33.89 -7.19 -13.55
C GLU A 159 34.25 -6.87 -15.01
N GLU A 160 33.26 -6.65 -15.87
CA GLU A 160 33.48 -6.22 -17.27
C GLU A 160 34.15 -4.84 -17.34
N LYS A 161 33.75 -3.87 -16.50
CA LYS A 161 34.42 -2.57 -16.43
C LYS A 161 35.86 -2.65 -15.96
N ASP A 162 36.14 -3.51 -14.97
CA ASP A 162 37.50 -3.70 -14.49
C ASP A 162 38.37 -4.43 -15.54
N PHE A 163 37.78 -5.34 -16.30
CA PHE A 163 38.44 -5.96 -17.46
C PHE A 163 38.76 -4.90 -18.52
N MET A 164 37.80 -4.08 -18.93
CA MET A 164 37.99 -3.01 -19.95
C MET A 164 38.96 -1.90 -19.51
N ARG A 165 39.21 -1.73 -18.20
CA ARG A 165 40.22 -0.78 -17.69
C ARG A 165 41.63 -1.35 -17.69
N LYS A 166 41.80 -2.65 -17.80
CA LYS A 166 43.10 -3.33 -17.77
C LYS A 166 43.71 -3.50 -19.16
N TYR A 167 42.95 -3.27 -20.22
CA TYR A 167 43.34 -3.34 -21.62
C TYR A 167 42.94 -2.06 -22.37
#